data_6d055af3e225389388adbe8e7b4cb85c
#
_entry.id   6d055af3e225389388adbe8e7b4cb85c
#
_cell.length_a   1.000
_cell.length_b   1.000
_cell.length_c   1.000
_cell.angle_alpha   90.00
_cell.angle_beta   90.00
_cell.angle_gamma   90.00
#
_symmetry.space_group_name_H-M   'P 1'
#
loop_
_entity.id
_entity.type
_entity.pdbx_description
1 polymer ?
#
loop_
_entity_poly.entity_id
_entity_poly.type
_entity_poly.pdbx_seq_one_letter_code
_entity_poly.pdbx_strand_id
1 'polypeptide(L)'
;MTFKKKYDIILLNIKYKGEIIYMIITICGSTQFKDEMLEAARKLTLEDHIVLMPTIFEHADNEELTTEQKIRLDNLHKQKIDMSDAIFVVNKDGYIGESTFGEIDWAARHKKELYFLVNPSPEEENKDAEAPAPAEETPNA
;
A
#
# COMPACT_ATOMS: atom_id res chain seq x y z
N MET A 1 4.86 -21.90 4.47
CA MET A 1 6.09 -21.61 3.79
C MET A 1 5.95 -20.39 2.92
N THR A 2 5.07 -20.47 1.94
CA THR A 2 4.86 -19.33 1.05
C THR A 2 4.44 -18.10 1.85
N PHE A 3 3.53 -18.32 2.78
CA PHE A 3 3.04 -17.24 3.60
C PHE A 3 4.17 -16.58 4.39
N LYS A 4 5.05 -17.41 4.93
CA LYS A 4 6.18 -16.90 5.69
C LYS A 4 7.10 -16.07 4.81
N LYS A 5 7.30 -16.50 3.58
CA LYS A 5 8.12 -15.73 2.66
C LYS A 5 7.55 -14.36 2.37
N LYS A 6 6.21 -14.28 2.27
CA LYS A 6 5.60 -12.99 2.03
C LYS A 6 5.94 -12.01 3.13
N TYR A 7 5.95 -12.50 4.36
CA TYR A 7 6.22 -11.60 5.46
C TYR A 7 7.70 -11.37 5.69
N ASP A 8 8.55 -12.24 5.14
CA ASP A 8 9.98 -11.98 5.18
C ASP A 8 10.32 -10.72 4.39
N ILE A 9 9.55 -10.45 3.35
CA ILE A 9 9.78 -9.25 2.55
C ILE A 9 9.54 -8.00 3.37
N ILE A 10 8.62 -8.08 4.33
CA ILE A 10 8.29 -6.94 5.16
C ILE A 10 9.44 -6.56 6.09
N LEU A 11 10.26 -7.55 6.44
CA LEU A 11 11.39 -7.27 7.31
C LEU A 11 12.44 -6.52 6.51
N LEU A 12 12.20 -5.26 6.35
CA LEU A 12 13.05 -4.42 5.55
C LEU A 12 14.10 -3.82 6.46
N ASN A 13 15.18 -4.52 6.63
CA ASN A 13 16.32 -3.91 7.27
C ASN A 13 16.90 -2.91 6.29
N ILE A 14 16.18 -1.84 6.11
CA ILE A 14 16.57 -0.82 5.16
C ILE A 14 17.78 -0.10 5.75
N LYS A 15 18.85 -0.10 5.00
CA LYS A 15 20.08 0.51 5.48
C LYS A 15 20.52 1.61 4.52
N TYR A 16 21.02 2.65 5.09
CA TYR A 16 21.67 3.71 4.35
C TYR A 16 23.04 3.89 4.96
N LYS A 17 24.07 3.70 4.15
CA LYS A 17 25.45 3.79 4.61
C LYS A 17 25.71 2.85 5.79
N GLY A 18 25.10 1.66 5.73
CA GLY A 18 25.35 0.65 6.75
C GLY A 18 24.52 0.77 8.00
N GLU A 19 23.69 1.79 8.12
CA GLU A 19 22.86 1.97 9.31
C GLU A 19 21.40 1.70 8.98
N ILE A 20 20.68 1.13 9.96
CA ILE A 20 19.27 0.83 9.80
C ILE A 20 18.50 2.15 9.80
N ILE A 21 17.61 2.28 8.80
CA ILE A 21 16.79 3.47 8.67
C ILE A 21 15.39 3.16 9.13
N TYR A 22 14.88 3.99 10.02
CA TYR A 22 13.51 3.89 10.50
C TYR A 22 12.66 4.89 9.75
N MET A 23 11.48 4.46 9.32
CA MET A 23 10.66 5.25 8.42
C MET A 23 9.24 5.40 8.95
N ILE A 24 8.57 6.40 8.42
CA ILE A 24 7.11 6.49 8.54
C ILE A 24 6.55 5.84 7.29
N ILE A 25 5.73 4.80 7.48
CA ILE A 25 5.23 3.99 6.38
C ILE A 25 3.71 3.95 6.44
N THR A 26 3.06 4.25 5.32
CA THR A 26 1.61 4.14 5.22
C THR A 26 1.26 2.84 4.52
N ILE A 27 0.38 2.06 5.15
CA ILE A 27 -0.13 0.82 4.57
C ILE A 27 -1.21 1.19 3.57
N CYS A 28 -1.10 0.65 2.36
CA CYS A 28 -2.07 0.85 1.30
C CYS A 28 -2.58 -0.51 0.84
N GLY A 29 -3.76 -0.53 0.21
CA GLY A 29 -4.30 -1.77 -0.30
C GLY A 29 -5.81 -1.76 -0.20
N SER A 30 -6.43 -2.80 -0.74
CA SER A 30 -7.87 -2.94 -0.64
C SER A 30 -8.27 -3.21 0.81
N THR A 31 -9.31 -2.53 1.28
CA THR A 31 -9.75 -2.71 2.66
C THR A 31 -10.32 -4.11 2.91
N GLN A 32 -10.52 -4.91 1.87
CA GLN A 32 -10.89 -6.31 2.09
C GLN A 32 -9.75 -7.11 2.71
N PHE A 33 -8.52 -6.62 2.60
CA PHE A 33 -7.35 -7.30 3.14
C PHE A 33 -7.02 -6.83 4.55
N LYS A 34 -8.05 -6.65 5.38
CA LYS A 34 -7.87 -6.10 6.72
C LYS A 34 -6.86 -6.90 7.55
N ASP A 35 -7.01 -8.23 7.54
CA ASP A 35 -6.13 -9.05 8.37
C ASP A 35 -4.69 -8.94 7.93
N GLU A 36 -4.46 -8.93 6.64
CA GLU A 36 -3.11 -8.82 6.11
C GLU A 36 -2.51 -7.45 6.39
N MET A 37 -3.35 -6.41 6.34
CA MET A 37 -2.89 -5.07 6.66
C MET A 37 -2.48 -4.96 8.13
N LEU A 38 -3.28 -5.54 9.01
CA LEU A 38 -2.96 -5.50 10.43
C LEU A 38 -1.69 -6.27 10.73
N GLU A 39 -1.50 -7.40 10.05
CA GLU A 39 -0.29 -8.18 10.26
C GLU A 39 0.94 -7.43 9.74
N ALA A 40 0.81 -6.79 8.58
CA ALA A 40 1.91 -6.00 8.05
C ALA A 40 2.26 -4.85 9.01
N ALA A 41 1.22 -4.17 9.49
CA ALA A 41 1.43 -3.06 10.42
C ALA A 41 2.14 -3.54 11.69
N ARG A 42 1.73 -4.71 12.19
CA ARG A 42 2.34 -5.26 13.38
C ARG A 42 3.82 -5.52 13.18
N LYS A 43 4.16 -6.14 12.06
CA LYS A 43 5.56 -6.49 11.81
C LYS A 43 6.41 -5.25 11.61
N LEU A 44 5.91 -4.28 10.87
CA LEU A 44 6.67 -3.04 10.65
C LEU A 44 6.84 -2.27 11.96
N THR A 45 5.81 -2.28 12.80
CA THR A 45 5.90 -1.63 14.09
C THR A 45 6.96 -2.30 14.98
N LEU A 46 7.03 -3.62 14.94
CA LEU A 46 8.03 -4.34 15.73
C LEU A 46 9.45 -4.07 15.24
N GLU A 47 9.57 -3.55 14.02
CA GLU A 47 10.86 -3.13 13.49
C GLU A 47 11.09 -1.64 13.69
N ASP A 48 10.28 -1.02 14.54
CA ASP A 48 10.44 0.36 14.97
C ASP A 48 10.10 1.39 13.91
N HIS A 49 9.33 1.01 12.89
CA HIS A 49 8.79 1.98 11.96
C HIS A 49 7.51 2.59 12.53
N ILE A 50 7.23 3.82 12.17
CA ILE A 50 5.95 4.44 12.47
C ILE A 50 5.00 4.07 11.36
N VAL A 51 3.87 3.45 11.70
CA VAL A 51 2.94 2.93 10.71
C VAL A 51 1.65 3.72 10.74
N LEU A 52 1.25 4.21 9.57
CA LEU A 52 -0.05 4.82 9.35
C LEU A 52 -0.84 3.88 8.46
N MET A 53 -2.17 3.80 8.69
CA MET A 53 -2.96 2.86 7.91
C MET A 53 -4.42 3.26 7.98
N PRO A 54 -5.26 2.70 7.09
CA PRO A 54 -6.70 2.94 7.21
C PRO A 54 -7.22 2.41 8.53
N THR A 55 -8.19 3.09 9.09
CA THR A 55 -8.87 2.61 10.28
C THR A 55 -10.30 2.23 9.98
N ILE A 56 -10.79 2.53 8.77
CA ILE A 56 -12.11 2.12 8.31
C ILE A 56 -11.90 1.08 7.23
N PHE A 57 -12.41 -0.12 7.46
CA PHE A 57 -12.25 -1.22 6.54
C PHE A 57 -13.60 -1.53 5.91
N GLU A 58 -13.99 -0.67 4.99
CA GLU A 58 -15.33 -0.72 4.40
C GLU A 58 -15.68 -2.10 3.87
N HIS A 59 -14.78 -2.70 3.10
CA HIS A 59 -15.08 -3.97 2.46
C HIS A 59 -15.03 -5.14 3.44
N ALA A 60 -14.01 -5.20 4.28
CA ALA A 60 -13.88 -6.31 5.21
C ALA A 60 -14.97 -6.30 6.27
N ASP A 61 -15.36 -5.12 6.71
CA ASP A 61 -16.33 -5.00 7.81
C ASP A 61 -17.73 -4.73 7.32
N ASN A 62 -17.96 -4.69 6.01
CA ASN A 62 -19.28 -4.40 5.41
C ASN A 62 -19.84 -3.10 5.96
N GLU A 63 -18.98 -2.13 6.10
CA GLU A 63 -19.40 -0.85 6.62
C GLU A 63 -19.89 0.02 5.46
N GLU A 64 -21.09 0.57 5.58
CA GLU A 64 -21.64 1.41 4.54
C GLU A 64 -21.18 2.84 4.74
N LEU A 65 -20.60 3.39 3.68
CA LEU A 65 -20.13 4.77 3.70
C LEU A 65 -20.85 5.55 2.63
N THR A 66 -21.15 6.81 2.95
CA THR A 66 -21.69 7.70 1.92
C THR A 66 -20.59 8.05 0.93
N THR A 67 -21.00 8.53 -0.23
CA THR A 67 -20.04 8.98 -1.22
C THR A 67 -19.15 10.08 -0.65
N GLU A 68 -19.74 10.98 0.11
CA GLU A 68 -18.98 12.08 0.70
C GLU A 68 -17.95 11.56 1.69
N GLN A 69 -18.33 10.57 2.50
CA GLN A 69 -17.39 9.97 3.44
C GLN A 69 -16.23 9.29 2.71
N LYS A 70 -16.54 8.60 1.62
CA LYS A 70 -15.48 7.94 0.85
C LYS A 70 -14.48 8.93 0.31
N ILE A 71 -14.98 10.06 -0.19
CA ILE A 71 -14.09 11.08 -0.73
C ILE A 71 -13.19 11.63 0.37
N ARG A 72 -13.76 11.90 1.54
CA ARG A 72 -12.96 12.43 2.64
C ARG A 72 -11.92 11.43 3.12
N LEU A 73 -12.30 10.15 3.21
CA LEU A 73 -11.36 9.13 3.65
C LEU A 73 -10.23 8.96 2.65
N ASP A 74 -10.55 9.06 1.36
CA ASP A 74 -9.53 8.97 0.33
C ASP A 74 -8.53 10.12 0.46
N ASN A 75 -9.04 11.32 0.71
CA ASN A 75 -8.17 12.47 0.88
C ASN A 75 -7.31 12.36 2.14
N LEU A 76 -7.91 11.85 3.22
CA LEU A 76 -7.14 11.64 4.44
C LEU A 76 -6.03 10.61 4.24
N HIS A 77 -6.32 9.57 3.47
CA HIS A 77 -5.31 8.55 3.22
C HIS A 77 -4.15 9.13 2.41
N LYS A 78 -4.46 9.97 1.43
CA LYS A 78 -3.40 10.63 0.67
C LYS A 78 -2.55 11.54 1.56
N GLN A 79 -3.18 12.18 2.54
CA GLN A 79 -2.41 12.97 3.49
C GLN A 79 -1.48 12.11 4.32
N LYS A 80 -1.94 10.91 4.69
CA LYS A 80 -1.07 9.98 5.40
C LYS A 80 0.14 9.63 4.54
N ILE A 81 -0.11 9.39 3.26
CA ILE A 81 1.00 9.10 2.33
C ILE A 81 1.95 10.28 2.28
N ASP A 82 1.42 11.50 2.21
CA ASP A 82 2.27 12.67 2.16
C ASP A 82 3.15 12.81 3.40
N MET A 83 2.65 12.36 4.54
CA MET A 83 3.40 12.41 5.78
C MET A 83 4.43 11.31 5.91
N SER A 84 4.45 10.38 4.99
CA SER A 84 5.27 9.17 5.10
C SER A 84 6.51 9.26 4.26
N ASP A 85 7.47 8.41 4.59
CA ASP A 85 8.65 8.23 3.75
C ASP A 85 8.39 7.19 2.67
N ALA A 86 7.46 6.27 2.92
CA ALA A 86 7.22 5.15 2.04
C ALA A 86 5.79 4.67 2.21
N ILE A 87 5.32 3.90 1.23
CA ILE A 87 4.10 3.14 1.39
C ILE A 87 4.43 1.66 1.31
N PHE A 88 3.62 0.87 1.99
CA PHE A 88 3.68 -0.57 1.88
C PHE A 88 2.35 -1.06 1.36
N VAL A 89 2.36 -1.62 0.17
CA VAL A 89 1.14 -2.04 -0.52
C VAL A 89 0.85 -3.49 -0.18
N VAL A 90 -0.31 -3.72 0.45
CA VAL A 90 -0.76 -5.06 0.76
C VAL A 90 -1.55 -5.57 -0.44
N ASN A 91 -0.83 -6.18 -1.37
CA ASN A 91 -1.42 -6.70 -2.60
C ASN A 91 -1.49 -8.21 -2.53
N LYS A 92 -2.36 -8.71 -1.69
CA LYS A 92 -2.53 -10.14 -1.49
C LYS A 92 -2.79 -10.82 -2.82
N ASP A 93 -2.04 -11.89 -3.09
CA ASP A 93 -2.12 -12.64 -4.34
C ASP A 93 -1.89 -11.74 -5.56
N GLY A 94 -1.20 -10.64 -5.37
CA GLY A 94 -0.90 -9.72 -6.46
C GLY A 94 -2.01 -8.75 -6.79
N TYR A 95 -3.13 -8.81 -6.08
CA TYR A 95 -4.29 -7.97 -6.42
C TYR A 95 -4.06 -6.52 -6.05
N ILE A 96 -4.28 -5.64 -7.01
CA ILE A 96 -4.24 -4.20 -6.79
C ILE A 96 -5.51 -3.63 -7.41
N GLY A 97 -6.37 -3.07 -6.58
CA GLY A 97 -7.60 -2.47 -7.07
C GLY A 97 -7.37 -1.07 -7.59
N GLU A 98 -8.41 -0.50 -8.12
CA GLU A 98 -8.33 0.82 -8.76
C GLU A 98 -7.93 1.89 -7.75
N SER A 99 -8.52 1.87 -6.57
CA SER A 99 -8.21 2.85 -5.54
C SER A 99 -6.75 2.74 -5.10
N THR A 100 -6.30 1.51 -4.89
CA THR A 100 -4.92 1.29 -4.48
C THR A 100 -3.95 1.72 -5.56
N PHE A 101 -4.31 1.48 -6.82
CA PHE A 101 -3.46 1.91 -7.92
C PHE A 101 -3.29 3.42 -7.90
N GLY A 102 -4.36 4.16 -7.60
CA GLY A 102 -4.28 5.60 -7.47
C GLY A 102 -3.37 6.03 -6.33
N GLU A 103 -3.38 5.28 -5.25
CA GLU A 103 -2.49 5.57 -4.10
C GLU A 103 -1.04 5.34 -4.46
N ILE A 104 -0.77 4.26 -5.21
CA ILE A 104 0.59 4.00 -5.67
C ILE A 104 1.08 5.11 -6.57
N ASP A 105 0.22 5.53 -7.49
CA ASP A 105 0.56 6.61 -8.41
C ASP A 105 0.83 7.91 -7.63
N TRP A 106 0.00 8.20 -6.65
CA TRP A 106 0.18 9.39 -5.83
C TRP A 106 1.53 9.35 -5.12
N ALA A 107 1.83 8.21 -4.50
CA ALA A 107 3.09 8.06 -3.77
C ALA A 107 4.29 8.19 -4.70
N ALA A 108 4.21 7.59 -5.88
CA ALA A 108 5.32 7.65 -6.83
C ALA A 108 5.56 9.07 -7.29
N ARG A 109 4.49 9.80 -7.58
CA ARG A 109 4.63 11.20 -8.02
C ARG A 109 5.17 12.09 -6.93
N HIS A 110 4.97 11.71 -5.67
CA HIS A 110 5.50 12.48 -4.54
C HIS A 110 6.79 11.88 -4.01
N LYS A 111 7.41 11.00 -4.81
CA LYS A 111 8.76 10.49 -4.57
C LYS A 111 8.87 9.69 -3.28
N LYS A 112 7.79 9.01 -2.92
CA LYS A 112 7.82 8.09 -1.78
C LYS A 112 8.36 6.75 -2.24
N GLU A 113 8.98 6.02 -1.30
CA GLU A 113 9.44 4.68 -1.61
C GLU A 113 8.24 3.73 -1.66
N LEU A 114 8.34 2.73 -2.52
CA LEU A 114 7.25 1.80 -2.74
C LEU A 114 7.69 0.40 -2.36
N TYR A 115 6.95 -0.22 -1.45
CA TYR A 115 7.19 -1.61 -1.04
C TYR A 115 5.91 -2.38 -1.22
N PHE A 116 6.02 -3.67 -1.52
CA PHE A 116 4.86 -4.50 -1.82
C PHE A 116 4.94 -5.79 -1.02
N LEU A 117 3.78 -6.29 -0.60
CA LEU A 117 3.70 -7.59 0.04
C LEU A 117 4.13 -8.69 -0.93
N VAL A 118 3.65 -8.59 -2.16
CA VAL A 118 4.00 -9.51 -3.22
C VAL A 118 4.70 -8.70 -4.30
N ASN A 119 5.98 -8.94 -4.49
CA ASN A 119 6.73 -8.19 -5.50
C ASN A 119 6.20 -8.53 -6.89
N PRO A 120 5.91 -7.52 -7.70
CA PRO A 120 5.53 -7.77 -9.08
C PRO A 120 6.71 -8.36 -9.83
N SER A 121 6.44 -9.33 -10.72
CA SER A 121 7.48 -9.84 -11.57
C SER A 121 7.64 -8.91 -12.76
N PRO A 122 8.80 -8.95 -13.42
CA PRO A 122 8.99 -8.12 -14.61
C PRO A 122 7.95 -8.40 -15.70
N GLU A 123 7.53 -9.65 -15.81
CA GLU A 123 6.53 -10.00 -16.81
C GLU A 123 5.19 -9.35 -16.47
N GLU A 124 4.86 -9.36 -15.21
CA GLU A 124 3.61 -8.76 -14.79
C GLU A 124 3.65 -7.25 -14.99
N GLU A 125 4.78 -6.67 -14.75
CA GLU A 125 4.92 -5.24 -14.96
C GLU A 125 4.73 -4.90 -16.42
N ASN A 126 5.28 -5.72 -17.30
CA ASN A 126 5.12 -5.49 -18.72
C ASN A 126 3.66 -5.59 -19.13
N LYS A 127 2.98 -6.59 -18.60
CA LYS A 127 1.56 -6.73 -18.91
C LYS A 127 0.78 -5.51 -18.44
N ASP A 128 1.05 -5.07 -17.24
CA ASP A 128 0.36 -3.92 -16.72
C ASP A 128 0.64 -2.69 -17.54
N ALA A 129 1.86 -2.53 -17.96
CA ALA A 129 2.23 -1.39 -18.78
C ALA A 129 1.46 -1.38 -20.07
N GLU A 130 1.28 -2.56 -20.65
CA GLU A 130 0.49 -2.62 -21.87
C GLU A 130 -0.97 -2.39 -21.63
N ALA A 131 -1.42 -2.99 -20.57
CA ALA A 131 -2.82 -2.89 -20.28
C ALA A 131 -3.23 -1.50 -20.04
N PRO A 132 -2.73 -0.84 -19.66
CA PRO A 132 -3.28 0.31 -19.37
C PRO A 132 -3.53 1.30 -19.80
N ALA A 133 -3.13 0.88 -19.95
CA ALA A 133 -3.16 1.78 -19.97
C ALA A 133 -4.15 2.40 -19.58
N PRO A 134 -4.58 2.12 -19.42
CA PRO A 134 -5.54 2.58 -19.16
C PRO A 134 -5.81 3.32 -18.24
N ALA A 135 -5.68 2.97 -18.05
CA ALA A 135 -6.14 3.51 -17.29
C ALA A 135 -6.08 4.73 -17.17
N GLU A 136 -5.73 4.90 -17.60
CA GLU A 136 -5.73 5.76 -17.45
C GLU A 136 -6.57 6.42 -17.46
N GLU A 137 -6.95 6.11 -17.55
CA GLU A 137 -7.72 6.51 -17.54
C GLU A 137 -8.28 6.97 -16.83
N THR A 138 -8.27 6.97 -16.59
CA THR A 138 -8.89 7.23 -16.00
C THR A 138 -9.11 8.18 -15.53
N PRO A 139 -9.11 8.52 -15.73
CA PRO A 139 -9.36 9.43 -15.16
C PRO A 139 -10.22 9.76 -14.39
N ASN A 140 -10.57 9.39 -14.36
CA ASN A 140 -11.35 9.58 -13.68
C ASN A 140 -11.36 9.67 -12.79
N ALA A 141 -10.87 9.69 -12.96
CA ALA A 141 -10.87 9.67 -12.27
C ALA A 141 -10.96 9.90 -11.77
#